data_70b89e3fa93ca01e954762f988a19bab
#
_entry.id   70b89e3fa93ca01e954762f988a19bab
#
_cell.length_a   1.000
_cell.length_b   1.000
_cell.length_c   1.000
_cell.angle_alpha   90.00
_cell.angle_beta   90.00
_cell.angle_gamma   90.00
#
_symmetry.space_group_name_H-M   'P 1'
#
loop_
_entity.id
_entity.type
_entity.pdbx_description
1 polymer ?
#
loop_
_entity_poly.entity_id
_entity_poly.type
_entity_poly.pdbx_seq_one_letter_code
_entity_poly.pdbx_strand_id
1 'polypeptide(L)'
;MIYNKEPLQLNSPVAFWLNFPNEERVFWVDRQSNRIVVGAKRLATVKDDEDRHNYAYVFYGDTFFDTSKDPKWSGMGHEMIAFTHYYIVENGEAFYLHAGESVSIEDIEVPHIRHDFRETSDDKGDWDRLMNAISDGIGHGEMTKVVASREVQFTSDTPFNVASILTNLVENNPNCFIFGYEKDGRTFVGASPEILVRHRGSEILSYALAGTAPKDGPNAWTKEQLLSDKKNLLNIISSVTVS
;
A
#
# COMPACT_ATOMS: atom_id res chain seq x y z
N MET A 1 -3.69 -7.97 25.59
CA MET A 1 -3.08 -6.63 25.83
C MET A 1 -4.19 -5.61 26.01
N ILE A 2 -4.07 -4.68 26.97
CA ILE A 2 -5.06 -3.61 27.17
C ILE A 2 -4.55 -2.34 26.52
N TYR A 3 -5.34 -1.80 25.60
CA TYR A 3 -5.13 -0.47 25.02
C TYR A 3 -6.11 0.52 25.66
N ASN A 4 -5.59 1.68 26.04
CA ASN A 4 -6.41 2.81 26.44
C ASN A 4 -6.84 3.57 25.18
N LYS A 5 -8.08 4.10 25.19
CA LYS A 5 -8.66 4.85 24.09
C LYS A 5 -8.92 6.29 24.53
N GLU A 6 -8.38 7.25 23.77
CA GLU A 6 -8.56 8.68 24.01
C GLU A 6 -9.08 9.35 22.73
N PRO A 7 -10.02 10.30 22.80
CA PRO A 7 -10.41 11.07 21.65
C PRO A 7 -9.21 11.87 21.12
N LEU A 8 -8.99 11.83 19.81
CA LEU A 8 -7.94 12.60 19.17
C LEU A 8 -8.38 12.98 17.74
N GLN A 9 -8.41 14.29 17.45
CA GLN A 9 -8.68 14.78 16.13
C GLN A 9 -7.44 15.48 15.57
N LEU A 10 -7.00 15.04 14.39
CA LEU A 10 -5.88 15.63 13.66
C LEU A 10 -6.37 16.13 12.29
N ASN A 11 -5.79 17.22 11.80
CA ASN A 11 -6.07 17.75 10.46
C ASN A 11 -5.62 16.77 9.35
N SER A 12 -4.57 16.01 9.62
CA SER A 12 -4.07 14.98 8.72
C SER A 12 -3.62 13.74 9.52
N PRO A 13 -3.92 12.53 9.05
CA PRO A 13 -3.38 11.31 9.67
C PRO A 13 -1.84 11.24 9.59
N VAL A 14 -1.24 11.98 8.66
CA VAL A 14 0.21 12.07 8.53
C VAL A 14 0.83 12.86 9.69
N ALA A 15 0.07 13.74 10.35
CA ALA A 15 0.52 14.41 11.57
C ALA A 15 0.88 13.38 12.67
N PHE A 16 0.09 12.30 12.81
CA PHE A 16 0.43 11.23 13.75
C PHE A 16 1.75 10.53 13.39
N TRP A 17 1.97 10.26 12.11
CA TRP A 17 3.24 9.70 11.64
C TRP A 17 4.45 10.58 12.02
N LEU A 18 4.31 11.90 11.95
CA LEU A 18 5.37 12.85 12.28
C LEU A 18 5.71 12.91 13.77
N ASN A 19 4.79 12.52 14.66
CA ASN A 19 5.05 12.48 16.10
C ASN A 19 6.03 11.37 16.53
N PHE A 20 6.32 10.41 15.65
CA PHE A 20 7.17 9.26 15.98
C PHE A 20 8.36 9.13 15.01
N PRO A 21 9.25 10.15 14.93
CA PRO A 21 10.43 10.08 14.08
C PRO A 21 11.35 8.93 14.57
N ASN A 22 11.97 8.23 13.61
CA ASN A 22 12.90 7.13 13.86
C ASN A 22 12.30 5.87 14.51
N GLU A 23 11.01 5.81 14.71
CA GLU A 23 10.32 4.60 15.17
C GLU A 23 9.85 3.75 14.00
N GLU A 24 9.70 2.45 14.21
CA GLU A 24 8.99 1.60 13.26
C GLU A 24 7.53 2.03 13.19
N ARG A 25 7.02 2.27 11.97
CA ARG A 25 5.71 2.89 11.74
C ARG A 25 4.98 2.25 10.58
N VAL A 26 3.66 2.24 10.68
CA VAL A 26 2.76 1.84 9.59
C VAL A 26 1.73 2.94 9.33
N PHE A 27 1.38 3.11 8.07
CA PHE A 27 0.34 4.03 7.60
C PHE A 27 -0.60 3.25 6.67
N TRP A 28 -1.90 3.27 6.96
CA TRP A 28 -2.90 2.59 6.16
C TRP A 28 -4.15 3.43 6.03
N VAL A 29 -4.57 3.68 4.78
CA VAL A 29 -5.85 4.35 4.46
C VAL A 29 -6.67 3.45 3.55
N ASP A 30 -7.83 3.04 4.02
CA ASP A 30 -8.87 2.36 3.26
C ASP A 30 -10.02 3.33 2.97
N ARG A 31 -10.02 3.90 1.77
CA ARG A 31 -11.06 4.85 1.34
C ARG A 31 -12.43 4.18 1.19
N GLN A 32 -12.48 2.91 0.85
CA GLN A 32 -13.74 2.20 0.63
C GLN A 32 -14.51 1.97 1.93
N SER A 33 -13.81 1.71 3.03
CA SER A 33 -14.42 1.57 4.35
C SER A 33 -14.29 2.82 5.22
N ASN A 34 -13.77 3.92 4.67
CA ASN A 34 -13.48 5.16 5.41
C ASN A 34 -12.71 4.90 6.71
N ARG A 35 -11.65 4.09 6.58
CA ARG A 35 -10.83 3.68 7.70
C ARG A 35 -9.39 4.13 7.52
N ILE A 36 -8.82 4.67 8.60
CA ILE A 36 -7.42 5.04 8.68
C ILE A 36 -6.81 4.35 9.90
N VAL A 37 -5.64 3.76 9.72
CA VAL A 37 -4.84 3.17 10.80
C VAL A 37 -3.41 3.64 10.63
N VAL A 38 -2.91 4.38 11.60
CA VAL A 38 -1.49 4.75 11.66
C VAL A 38 -0.94 4.16 12.95
N GLY A 39 0.03 3.27 12.85
CA GLY A 39 0.68 2.63 14.00
C GLY A 39 2.12 3.09 14.13
N ALA A 40 2.61 3.23 15.37
CA ALA A 40 3.98 3.64 15.65
C ALA A 40 4.53 2.95 16.89
N LYS A 41 5.86 2.76 16.90
CA LYS A 41 6.63 2.12 17.94
C LYS A 41 6.23 0.66 18.13
N ARG A 42 7.04 -0.24 17.57
CA ARG A 42 6.80 -1.70 17.68
C ARG A 42 6.61 -2.11 19.13
N LEU A 43 5.51 -2.78 19.40
CA LEU A 43 5.21 -3.39 20.69
C LEU A 43 5.62 -4.87 20.71
N ALA A 44 5.26 -5.60 19.65
CA ALA A 44 5.52 -7.03 19.57
C ALA A 44 5.52 -7.53 18.12
N THR A 45 6.24 -8.63 17.90
CA THR A 45 5.99 -9.52 16.78
C THR A 45 4.91 -10.51 17.21
N VAL A 46 3.81 -10.56 16.48
CA VAL A 46 2.67 -11.45 16.71
C VAL A 46 3.00 -12.81 16.09
N LYS A 47 2.86 -13.88 16.84
CA LYS A 47 3.37 -15.20 16.45
C LYS A 47 2.48 -15.94 15.48
N ASP A 48 1.17 -15.84 15.69
CA ASP A 48 0.15 -16.58 14.95
C ASP A 48 -1.23 -15.91 15.06
N ASP A 49 -2.23 -16.52 14.46
CA ASP A 49 -3.61 -16.04 14.49
C ASP A 49 -4.24 -16.04 15.89
N GLU A 50 -3.83 -16.91 16.81
CA GLU A 50 -4.34 -16.92 18.19
C GLU A 50 -3.76 -15.75 18.97
N ASP A 51 -2.45 -15.50 18.83
CA ASP A 51 -1.77 -14.38 19.47
C ASP A 51 -2.29 -13.01 18.95
N ARG A 52 -2.72 -12.95 17.69
CA ARG A 52 -3.30 -11.74 17.08
C ARG A 52 -4.44 -11.14 17.90
N HIS A 53 -5.26 -11.95 18.55
CA HIS A 53 -6.40 -11.50 19.37
C HIS A 53 -6.00 -10.74 20.63
N ASN A 54 -4.73 -10.76 21.00
CA ASN A 54 -4.20 -9.99 22.13
C ASN A 54 -3.97 -8.51 21.79
N TYR A 55 -4.06 -8.10 20.53
CA TYR A 55 -3.73 -6.76 20.07
C TYR A 55 -4.92 -6.09 19.39
N ALA A 56 -5.00 -4.76 19.50
CA ALA A 56 -6.08 -3.99 18.89
C ALA A 56 -6.01 -4.03 17.35
N TYR A 57 -4.82 -3.85 16.81
CA TYR A 57 -4.52 -3.94 15.38
C TYR A 57 -3.21 -4.66 15.18
N VAL A 58 -3.12 -5.41 14.09
CA VAL A 58 -1.91 -6.08 13.64
C VAL A 58 -1.67 -5.71 12.19
N PHE A 59 -0.48 -5.23 11.88
CA PHE A 59 0.00 -5.06 10.52
C PHE A 59 0.73 -6.32 10.08
N TYR A 60 0.44 -6.76 8.87
CA TYR A 60 1.15 -7.86 8.23
C TYR A 60 1.62 -7.41 6.85
N GLY A 61 2.89 -7.61 6.59
CA GLY A 61 3.48 -7.43 5.28
C GLY A 61 4.25 -8.67 4.88
N ASP A 62 4.14 -9.08 3.63
CA ASP A 62 4.83 -10.24 3.12
C ASP A 62 5.43 -9.97 1.75
N THR A 63 6.48 -10.70 1.41
CA THR A 63 7.05 -10.72 0.08
C THR A 63 6.38 -11.81 -0.75
N PHE A 64 6.29 -11.60 -2.06
CA PHE A 64 5.66 -12.59 -2.96
C PHE A 64 6.42 -13.93 -2.97
N PHE A 65 7.74 -13.90 -2.76
CA PHE A 65 8.59 -15.09 -2.67
C PHE A 65 9.18 -15.20 -1.26
N ASP A 66 9.28 -16.40 -0.73
CA ASP A 66 9.80 -16.69 0.63
C ASP A 66 11.24 -16.20 0.85
N THR A 67 11.98 -15.99 -0.22
CA THR A 67 13.36 -15.50 -0.14
C THR A 67 13.59 -14.35 -1.12
N SER A 68 13.51 -13.11 -0.63
CA SER A 68 14.07 -12.00 -1.37
C SER A 68 15.59 -11.95 -1.15
N LYS A 69 16.36 -12.11 -2.24
CA LYS A 69 17.83 -11.95 -2.22
C LYS A 69 18.24 -10.47 -2.30
N ASP A 70 17.32 -9.57 -2.56
CA ASP A 70 17.62 -8.16 -2.66
C ASP A 70 17.75 -7.54 -1.25
N PRO A 71 18.92 -6.97 -0.92
CA PRO A 71 19.16 -6.32 0.37
C PRO A 71 18.16 -5.22 0.73
N LYS A 72 17.50 -4.61 -0.27
CA LYS A 72 16.46 -3.58 -0.07
C LYS A 72 15.30 -4.09 0.78
N TRP A 73 14.98 -5.39 0.66
CA TRP A 73 13.88 -6.05 1.36
C TRP A 73 14.30 -6.75 2.66
N SER A 74 15.59 -6.69 2.99
CA SER A 74 16.09 -7.32 4.21
C SER A 74 15.40 -6.74 5.45
N GLY A 75 14.76 -7.60 6.24
CA GLY A 75 14.01 -7.23 7.44
C GLY A 75 12.68 -6.52 7.19
N MET A 76 12.20 -6.46 5.93
CA MET A 76 10.88 -5.94 5.57
C MET A 76 10.02 -7.10 5.06
N GLY A 77 8.98 -7.45 5.80
CA GLY A 77 8.04 -8.52 5.46
C GLY A 77 8.21 -9.79 6.30
N HIS A 78 7.31 -10.76 6.08
CA HIS A 78 7.16 -12.02 6.82
C HIS A 78 6.89 -11.86 8.33
N GLU A 79 6.40 -10.70 8.74
CA GLU A 79 6.13 -10.42 10.15
C GLU A 79 4.72 -9.86 10.33
N MET A 80 4.03 -10.35 11.35
CA MET A 80 2.86 -9.72 11.93
C MET A 80 3.31 -8.82 13.07
N ILE A 81 2.95 -7.54 13.04
CA ILE A 81 3.47 -6.54 13.97
C ILE A 81 2.32 -5.81 14.65
N ALA A 82 2.41 -5.72 15.98
CA ALA A 82 1.58 -4.82 16.78
C ALA A 82 2.40 -3.62 17.26
N PHE A 83 1.75 -2.47 17.36
CA PHE A 83 2.38 -1.21 17.77
C PHE A 83 1.88 -0.74 19.13
N THR A 84 2.68 0.08 19.79
CA THR A 84 2.32 0.67 21.08
C THR A 84 1.28 1.77 20.92
N HIS A 85 1.38 2.55 19.86
CA HIS A 85 0.55 3.73 19.61
C HIS A 85 -0.16 3.61 18.27
N TYR A 86 -1.47 3.95 18.25
CA TYR A 86 -2.25 3.99 17.03
C TYR A 86 -3.12 5.25 16.96
N TYR A 87 -3.17 5.87 15.80
CA TYR A 87 -4.22 6.80 15.43
C TYR A 87 -5.20 6.09 14.51
N ILE A 88 -6.46 6.10 14.89
CA ILE A 88 -7.52 5.40 14.18
C ILE A 88 -8.60 6.39 13.79
N VAL A 89 -9.05 6.30 12.54
CA VAL A 89 -10.32 6.87 12.10
C VAL A 89 -11.18 5.73 11.61
N GLU A 90 -12.34 5.56 12.21
CA GLU A 90 -13.26 4.49 11.89
C GLU A 90 -14.70 4.89 12.28
N ASN A 91 -15.66 4.60 11.40
CA ASN A 91 -17.09 4.91 11.63
C ASN A 91 -17.37 6.39 11.94
N GLY A 92 -16.56 7.31 11.42
CA GLY A 92 -16.68 8.76 11.65
C GLY A 92 -16.08 9.26 12.97
N GLU A 93 -15.49 8.37 13.77
CA GLU A 93 -14.76 8.73 14.98
C GLU A 93 -13.26 8.70 14.74
N ALA A 94 -12.54 9.63 15.38
CA ALA A 94 -11.07 9.64 15.39
C ALA A 94 -10.58 9.52 16.84
N PHE A 95 -9.61 8.63 17.06
CA PHE A 95 -9.10 8.37 18.40
C PHE A 95 -7.64 7.87 18.41
N TYR A 96 -7.03 8.04 19.54
CA TYR A 96 -5.72 7.54 19.89
C TYR A 96 -5.84 6.28 20.76
N LEU A 97 -5.14 5.22 20.37
CA LEU A 97 -4.97 4.03 21.20
C LEU A 97 -3.51 3.91 21.63
N HIS A 98 -3.28 3.57 22.89
CA HIS A 98 -1.94 3.31 23.38
C HIS A 98 -1.90 2.15 24.38
N ALA A 99 -0.85 1.34 24.30
CA ALA A 99 -0.52 0.33 25.29
C ALA A 99 0.53 0.92 26.24
N GLY A 100 0.21 0.93 27.56
CA GLY A 100 1.07 1.58 28.56
C GLY A 100 0.88 3.10 28.64
N GLU A 101 1.95 3.85 28.77
CA GLU A 101 1.91 5.30 28.91
C GLU A 101 1.47 6.00 27.62
N SER A 102 0.63 7.03 27.76
CA SER A 102 0.31 7.93 26.66
C SER A 102 1.44 8.90 26.38
N VAL A 103 1.54 9.36 25.13
CA VAL A 103 2.44 10.46 24.77
C VAL A 103 1.60 11.61 24.22
N SER A 104 2.08 12.83 24.38
CA SER A 104 1.44 14.00 23.78
C SER A 104 1.54 13.90 22.27
N ILE A 105 0.40 13.97 21.58
CA ILE A 105 0.32 13.97 20.12
C ILE A 105 0.03 15.39 19.66
N GLU A 106 0.90 15.94 18.86
CA GLU A 106 0.77 17.27 18.28
C GLU A 106 0.14 17.17 16.87
N ASP A 107 -0.73 18.10 16.55
CA ASP A 107 -1.27 18.23 15.18
C ASP A 107 -0.26 18.99 14.30
N ILE A 108 0.81 18.30 13.94
CA ILE A 108 1.93 18.87 13.19
C ILE A 108 1.48 19.15 11.75
N GLU A 109 1.70 20.37 11.29
CA GLU A 109 1.47 20.73 9.91
C GLU A 109 2.42 19.94 8.99
N VAL A 110 1.83 19.25 8.01
CA VAL A 110 2.61 18.42 7.09
C VAL A 110 3.26 19.30 6.04
N PRO A 111 4.59 19.28 5.92
CA PRO A 111 5.27 20.12 4.93
C PRO A 111 5.00 19.61 3.51
N HIS A 112 4.62 20.52 2.61
CA HIS A 112 4.54 20.24 1.18
C HIS A 112 5.92 20.48 0.55
N ILE A 113 6.75 19.45 0.51
CA ILE A 113 8.10 19.55 -0.06
C ILE A 113 8.08 19.00 -1.49
N ARG A 114 8.50 19.82 -2.42
CA ARG A 114 8.80 19.37 -3.78
C ARG A 114 10.26 18.93 -3.82
N HIS A 115 10.48 17.67 -4.16
CA HIS A 115 11.81 17.13 -4.33
C HIS A 115 12.27 17.28 -5.78
N ASP A 116 13.50 17.77 -5.96
CA ASP A 116 14.21 17.61 -7.22
C ASP A 116 14.90 16.25 -7.19
N PHE A 117 14.56 15.41 -8.15
CA PHE A 117 15.13 14.08 -8.27
C PHE A 117 15.55 13.82 -9.70
N ARG A 118 16.54 12.97 -9.86
CA ARG A 118 17.04 12.50 -11.15
C ARG A 118 16.97 10.98 -11.22
N GLU A 119 16.58 10.46 -12.35
CA GLU A 119 16.67 9.04 -12.64
C GLU A 119 18.14 8.63 -12.75
N THR A 120 18.50 7.56 -12.07
CA THR A 120 19.87 7.02 -12.04
C THR A 120 19.96 5.60 -12.59
N SER A 121 18.81 4.97 -12.88
CA SER A 121 18.77 3.68 -13.57
C SER A 121 19.09 3.85 -15.06
N ASP A 122 19.93 2.97 -15.60
CA ASP A 122 20.20 2.85 -17.03
C ASP A 122 19.72 1.47 -17.51
N ASP A 123 18.42 1.30 -17.53
CA ASP A 123 17.77 0.03 -17.86
C ASP A 123 17.01 0.07 -19.21
N LYS A 124 17.08 1.19 -19.93
CA LYS A 124 16.29 1.37 -21.15
C LYS A 124 16.58 0.31 -22.20
N GLY A 125 17.83 -0.05 -22.40
CA GLY A 125 18.20 -1.08 -23.35
C GLY A 125 17.70 -2.47 -22.94
N ASP A 126 17.68 -2.77 -21.65
CA ASP A 126 17.15 -4.01 -21.12
C ASP A 126 15.62 -4.06 -21.25
N TRP A 127 14.97 -2.94 -20.98
CA TRP A 127 13.52 -2.82 -21.16
C TRP A 127 13.12 -3.01 -22.63
N ASP A 128 13.80 -2.36 -23.57
CA ASP A 128 13.52 -2.50 -24.98
C ASP A 128 13.73 -3.95 -25.47
N ARG A 129 14.79 -4.63 -25.00
CA ARG A 129 15.01 -6.06 -25.29
C ARG A 129 13.90 -6.95 -24.73
N LEU A 130 13.47 -6.71 -23.50
CA LEU A 130 12.37 -7.44 -22.88
C LEU A 130 11.06 -7.25 -23.66
N MET A 131 10.73 -6.03 -24.03
CA MET A 131 9.50 -5.73 -24.78
C MET A 131 9.49 -6.37 -26.16
N ASN A 132 10.64 -6.38 -26.85
CA ASN A 132 10.78 -7.06 -28.15
C ASN A 132 10.61 -8.58 -28.00
N ALA A 133 11.27 -9.20 -27.02
CA ALA A 133 11.13 -10.64 -26.75
C ALA A 133 9.69 -11.04 -26.40
N ILE A 134 8.98 -10.22 -25.64
CA ILE A 134 7.55 -10.43 -25.34
C ILE A 134 6.70 -10.33 -26.60
N SER A 135 6.93 -9.32 -27.43
CA SER A 135 6.18 -9.11 -28.68
C SER A 135 6.38 -10.28 -29.65
N ASP A 136 7.62 -10.76 -29.78
CA ASP A 136 7.97 -11.91 -30.62
C ASP A 136 7.30 -13.20 -30.10
N GLY A 137 7.40 -13.47 -28.79
CA GLY A 137 6.78 -14.64 -28.16
C GLY A 137 5.25 -14.67 -28.30
N ILE A 138 4.60 -13.51 -28.20
CA ILE A 138 3.16 -13.40 -28.46
C ILE A 138 2.88 -13.61 -29.96
N GLY A 139 3.70 -13.01 -30.85
CA GLY A 139 3.57 -13.16 -32.30
C GLY A 139 3.73 -14.60 -32.78
N HIS A 140 4.60 -15.39 -32.16
CA HIS A 140 4.80 -16.83 -32.46
C HIS A 140 3.82 -17.76 -31.74
N GLY A 141 2.95 -17.21 -30.87
CA GLY A 141 1.96 -18.02 -30.11
C GLY A 141 2.55 -18.80 -28.94
N GLU A 142 3.76 -18.47 -28.52
CA GLU A 142 4.45 -19.08 -27.37
C GLU A 142 3.79 -18.66 -26.06
N MET A 143 3.19 -17.46 -26.03
CA MET A 143 2.43 -16.90 -24.90
C MET A 143 1.25 -16.07 -25.38
N THR A 144 0.21 -15.98 -24.56
CA THR A 144 -0.99 -15.18 -24.87
C THR A 144 -1.05 -13.88 -24.09
N LYS A 145 -0.39 -13.83 -22.92
CA LYS A 145 -0.37 -12.68 -22.03
C LYS A 145 0.85 -12.77 -21.13
N VAL A 146 1.48 -11.63 -20.88
CA VAL A 146 2.55 -11.47 -19.88
C VAL A 146 2.46 -10.09 -19.26
N VAL A 147 2.87 -9.97 -18.02
CA VAL A 147 3.02 -8.68 -17.33
C VAL A 147 4.52 -8.39 -17.23
N ALA A 148 4.94 -7.33 -17.91
CA ALA A 148 6.31 -6.83 -17.81
C ALA A 148 6.42 -5.87 -16.62
N SER A 149 7.55 -5.92 -15.92
CA SER A 149 7.88 -4.96 -14.87
C SER A 149 9.34 -4.53 -14.97
N ARG A 150 9.63 -3.32 -14.51
CA ARG A 150 11.00 -2.83 -14.36
C ARG A 150 11.15 -2.05 -13.07
N GLU A 151 12.37 -1.97 -12.59
CA GLU A 151 12.74 -1.08 -11.48
C GLU A 151 13.34 0.20 -12.05
N VAL A 152 12.94 1.34 -11.51
CA VAL A 152 13.52 2.65 -11.86
C VAL A 152 14.03 3.29 -10.57
N GLN A 153 15.28 3.73 -10.58
CA GLN A 153 15.93 4.35 -9.42
C GLN A 153 16.00 5.87 -9.60
N PHE A 154 15.62 6.57 -8.55
CA PHE A 154 15.73 8.01 -8.46
C PHE A 154 16.59 8.41 -7.26
N THR A 155 17.38 9.44 -7.43
CA THR A 155 18.16 10.05 -6.36
C THR A 155 17.82 11.53 -6.22
N SER A 156 17.96 12.02 -4.98
CA SER A 156 17.83 13.43 -4.63
C SER A 156 19.02 13.85 -3.78
N ASP A 157 19.43 15.11 -3.88
CA ASP A 157 20.50 15.67 -3.05
C ASP A 157 20.06 15.92 -1.60
N THR A 158 18.75 15.85 -1.34
CA THR A 158 18.16 15.91 -0.01
C THR A 158 17.37 14.63 0.27
N PRO A 159 17.27 14.19 1.55
CA PRO A 159 16.45 13.04 1.90
C PRO A 159 15.00 13.22 1.46
N PHE A 160 14.39 12.17 0.93
CA PHE A 160 12.96 12.19 0.59
C PHE A 160 12.11 12.40 1.85
N ASN A 161 11.19 13.35 1.78
CA ASN A 161 10.24 13.58 2.87
C ASN A 161 9.04 12.62 2.73
N VAL A 162 9.06 11.55 3.51
CA VAL A 162 8.01 10.52 3.47
C VAL A 162 6.64 11.09 3.81
N ALA A 163 6.55 12.05 4.73
CA ALA A 163 5.27 12.67 5.10
C ALA A 163 4.64 13.41 3.91
N SER A 164 5.44 14.19 3.16
CA SER A 164 4.96 14.83 1.92
C SER A 164 4.52 13.80 0.87
N ILE A 165 5.25 12.69 0.74
CA ILE A 165 4.90 11.62 -0.19
C ILE A 165 3.57 10.99 0.20
N LEU A 166 3.38 10.62 1.47
CA LEU A 166 2.13 10.04 1.97
C LEU A 166 0.94 10.99 1.77
N THR A 167 1.12 12.28 2.07
CA THR A 167 0.09 13.30 1.82
C THR A 167 -0.29 13.37 0.35
N ASN A 168 0.69 13.46 -0.55
CA ASN A 168 0.45 13.43 -1.99
C ASN A 168 -0.29 12.17 -2.46
N LEU A 169 0.07 11.00 -1.93
CA LEU A 169 -0.62 9.74 -2.26
C LEU A 169 -2.08 9.79 -1.79
N VAL A 170 -2.34 10.27 -0.59
CA VAL A 170 -3.70 10.41 -0.02
C VAL A 170 -4.55 11.37 -0.84
N GLU A 171 -4.02 12.52 -1.24
CA GLU A 171 -4.74 13.56 -1.96
C GLU A 171 -5.04 13.18 -3.41
N ASN A 172 -4.07 12.57 -4.09
CA ASN A 172 -4.14 12.33 -5.53
C ASN A 172 -4.66 10.93 -5.91
N ASN A 173 -4.90 10.04 -4.94
CA ASN A 173 -5.38 8.69 -5.20
C ASN A 173 -6.65 8.36 -4.39
N PRO A 174 -7.79 9.04 -4.68
CA PRO A 174 -9.01 8.93 -3.87
C PRO A 174 -9.67 7.54 -3.87
N ASN A 175 -9.34 6.70 -4.86
CA ASN A 175 -9.91 5.36 -5.03
C ASN A 175 -8.94 4.22 -4.64
N CYS A 176 -7.78 4.57 -4.07
CA CYS A 176 -6.75 3.61 -3.72
C CYS A 176 -6.67 3.38 -2.21
N PHE A 177 -6.17 2.21 -1.84
CA PHE A 177 -5.55 1.99 -0.54
C PHE A 177 -4.20 2.68 -0.55
N ILE A 178 -3.94 3.49 0.47
CA ILE A 178 -2.63 4.12 0.66
C ILE A 178 -1.95 3.41 1.80
N PHE A 179 -0.70 3.02 1.59
CA PHE A 179 0.07 2.35 2.62
C PHE A 179 1.48 2.90 2.71
N GLY A 180 2.03 2.84 3.92
CA GLY A 180 3.41 3.12 4.24
C GLY A 180 3.88 2.20 5.35
N TYR A 181 5.10 1.69 5.24
CA TYR A 181 5.77 0.94 6.29
C TYR A 181 7.22 1.39 6.38
N GLU A 182 7.62 1.85 7.55
CA GLU A 182 8.98 2.32 7.81
C GLU A 182 9.64 1.47 8.89
N LYS A 183 10.84 1.02 8.57
CA LYS A 183 11.71 0.28 9.48
C LYS A 183 13.18 0.54 9.13
N ASP A 184 13.99 0.80 10.14
CA ASP A 184 15.44 1.01 10.02
C ASP A 184 15.82 2.06 8.96
N GLY A 185 15.09 3.19 8.92
CA GLY A 185 15.33 4.30 8.00
C GLY A 185 14.95 4.01 6.55
N ARG A 186 14.29 2.89 6.27
CA ARG A 186 13.74 2.53 4.96
C ARG A 186 12.24 2.58 5.00
N THR A 187 11.64 3.12 3.95
CA THR A 187 10.18 3.23 3.87
C THR A 187 9.66 2.63 2.58
N PHE A 188 8.70 1.72 2.70
CA PHE A 188 7.92 1.20 1.59
C PHE A 188 6.58 1.92 1.56
N VAL A 189 6.25 2.61 0.47
CA VAL A 189 5.00 3.37 0.31
C VAL A 189 4.35 3.06 -1.02
N GLY A 190 3.03 3.15 -1.06
CA GLY A 190 2.30 2.97 -2.30
C GLY A 190 0.83 3.34 -2.23
N ALA A 191 0.23 3.34 -3.42
CA ALA A 191 -1.21 3.46 -3.63
C ALA A 191 -1.66 2.31 -4.53
N SER A 192 -2.64 1.53 -4.09
CA SER A 192 -3.18 0.40 -4.85
C SER A 192 -4.71 0.48 -4.92
N PRO A 193 -5.31 0.41 -6.11
CA PRO A 193 -6.76 0.32 -6.26
C PRO A 193 -7.29 -1.10 -5.98
N GLU A 194 -6.41 -2.08 -5.92
CA GLU A 194 -6.72 -3.50 -5.88
C GLU A 194 -6.48 -4.10 -4.50
N ILE A 195 -7.38 -4.99 -4.10
CA ILE A 195 -7.23 -5.83 -2.92
C ILE A 195 -7.09 -7.29 -3.37
N LEU A 196 -6.19 -8.01 -2.71
CA LEU A 196 -6.09 -9.45 -2.91
C LEU A 196 -7.32 -10.15 -2.32
N VAL A 197 -7.60 -9.87 -1.07
CA VAL A 197 -8.74 -10.43 -0.34
C VAL A 197 -9.13 -9.51 0.82
N ARG A 198 -10.44 -9.40 1.09
CA ARG A 198 -10.99 -8.83 2.30
C ARG A 198 -11.84 -9.87 3.00
N HIS A 199 -11.57 -10.12 4.26
CA HIS A 199 -12.33 -11.05 5.09
C HIS A 199 -13.00 -10.30 6.24
N ARG A 200 -14.32 -10.44 6.38
CA ARG A 200 -15.10 -9.85 7.47
C ARG A 200 -16.12 -10.89 7.99
N GLY A 201 -15.91 -11.41 9.18
CA GLY A 201 -16.77 -12.46 9.74
C GLY A 201 -16.79 -13.69 8.82
N SER A 202 -17.93 -14.01 8.22
CA SER A 202 -18.08 -15.09 7.25
C SER A 202 -17.98 -14.64 5.77
N GLU A 203 -17.79 -13.34 5.54
CA GLU A 203 -17.73 -12.81 4.18
C GLU A 203 -16.29 -12.70 3.70
N ILE A 204 -16.03 -13.23 2.51
CA ILE A 204 -14.77 -13.06 1.79
C ILE A 204 -15.06 -12.28 0.52
N LEU A 205 -14.30 -11.21 0.29
CA LEU A 205 -14.39 -10.38 -0.90
C LEU A 205 -13.03 -10.33 -1.59
N SER A 206 -13.02 -10.60 -2.87
CA SER A 206 -11.87 -10.39 -3.75
C SER A 206 -12.33 -9.68 -5.02
N TYR A 207 -11.51 -8.79 -5.55
CA TYR A 207 -11.79 -8.09 -6.81
C TYR A 207 -10.96 -8.67 -7.93
N ALA A 208 -11.60 -8.87 -9.08
CA ALA A 208 -10.91 -9.12 -10.33
C ALA A 208 -10.90 -7.82 -11.14
N LEU A 209 -9.80 -7.09 -11.10
CA LEU A 209 -9.59 -5.92 -11.95
C LEU A 209 -9.02 -6.35 -13.30
N ALA A 210 -9.60 -5.83 -14.37
CA ALA A 210 -9.22 -6.21 -15.72
C ALA A 210 -8.75 -4.99 -16.54
N GLY A 211 -9.49 -4.59 -17.55
CA GLY A 211 -9.16 -3.45 -18.39
C GLY A 211 -9.62 -2.13 -17.77
N THR A 212 -8.95 -1.07 -18.16
CA THR A 212 -9.34 0.30 -17.83
C THR A 212 -9.45 1.09 -19.12
N ALA A 213 -10.51 1.86 -19.26
CA ALA A 213 -10.73 2.74 -20.39
C ALA A 213 -11.15 4.13 -19.89
N PRO A 214 -10.84 5.19 -20.63
CA PRO A 214 -11.34 6.52 -20.32
C PRO A 214 -12.87 6.53 -20.27
N LYS A 215 -13.42 7.18 -19.25
CA LYS A 215 -14.88 7.35 -19.12
C LYS A 215 -15.39 8.49 -20.02
N ASP A 216 -14.58 9.51 -20.17
CA ASP A 216 -14.93 10.75 -20.85
C ASP A 216 -13.86 11.10 -21.91
N GLY A 217 -14.23 11.94 -22.87
CA GLY A 217 -13.32 12.43 -23.91
C GLY A 217 -13.41 11.63 -25.22
N PRO A 218 -12.56 11.97 -26.21
CA PRO A 218 -12.64 11.41 -27.56
C PRO A 218 -12.35 9.90 -27.65
N ASN A 219 -11.66 9.35 -26.64
CA ASN A 219 -11.32 7.92 -26.53
C ASN A 219 -12.15 7.21 -25.45
N ALA A 220 -13.26 7.79 -25.01
CA ALA A 220 -14.11 7.18 -24.01
C ALA A 220 -14.75 5.90 -24.56
N TRP A 221 -14.78 4.86 -23.71
CA TRP A 221 -15.43 3.60 -24.06
C TRP A 221 -16.85 3.56 -23.47
N THR A 222 -17.77 2.96 -24.20
CA THR A 222 -19.08 2.61 -23.63
C THR A 222 -18.92 1.41 -22.67
N LYS A 223 -19.93 1.23 -21.82
CA LYS A 223 -19.98 0.06 -20.93
C LYS A 223 -19.95 -1.25 -21.73
N GLU A 224 -20.66 -1.29 -22.87
CA GLU A 224 -20.72 -2.44 -23.77
C GLU A 224 -19.36 -2.76 -24.39
N GLN A 225 -18.62 -1.74 -24.83
CA GLN A 225 -17.25 -1.89 -25.34
C GLN A 225 -16.33 -2.45 -24.28
N LEU A 226 -16.40 -1.90 -23.04
CA LEU A 226 -15.59 -2.38 -21.95
C LEU A 226 -15.91 -3.84 -21.56
N LEU A 227 -17.18 -4.21 -21.53
CA LEU A 227 -17.63 -5.57 -21.23
C LEU A 227 -17.33 -6.59 -22.33
N SER A 228 -17.28 -6.16 -23.59
CA SER A 228 -16.96 -7.01 -24.72
C SER A 228 -15.47 -7.16 -25.00
N ASP A 229 -14.62 -6.39 -24.32
CA ASP A 229 -13.19 -6.46 -24.48
C ASP A 229 -12.64 -7.83 -24.04
N LYS A 230 -11.89 -8.46 -24.94
CA LYS A 230 -11.34 -9.81 -24.75
C LYS A 230 -10.50 -9.95 -23.47
N LYS A 231 -9.76 -8.90 -23.11
CA LYS A 231 -8.92 -8.88 -21.90
C LYS A 231 -9.79 -8.94 -20.64
N ASN A 232 -10.91 -8.21 -20.63
CA ASN A 232 -11.84 -8.21 -19.51
C ASN A 232 -12.51 -9.57 -19.34
N LEU A 233 -12.97 -10.17 -20.43
CA LEU A 233 -13.60 -11.51 -20.42
C LEU A 233 -12.65 -12.59 -19.90
N LEU A 234 -11.39 -12.61 -20.35
CA LEU A 234 -10.40 -13.59 -19.92
C LEU A 234 -10.05 -13.46 -18.43
N ASN A 235 -9.97 -12.25 -17.90
CA ASN A 235 -9.67 -12.04 -16.48
C ASN A 235 -10.85 -12.42 -15.58
N ILE A 236 -12.08 -12.17 -16.00
CA ILE A 236 -13.29 -12.58 -15.26
C ILE A 236 -13.35 -14.12 -15.16
N ILE A 237 -13.06 -14.82 -16.25
CA ILE A 237 -13.08 -16.30 -16.28
C ILE A 237 -11.97 -16.89 -15.39
N SER A 238 -10.80 -16.28 -15.33
CA SER A 238 -9.68 -16.77 -14.50
C SER A 238 -9.84 -16.51 -12.99
N SER A 239 -10.76 -15.63 -12.60
CA SER A 239 -10.99 -15.25 -11.18
C SER A 239 -12.10 -16.05 -10.49
N VAL A 240 -12.83 -16.92 -11.20
CA VAL A 240 -14.01 -17.65 -10.67
C VAL A 240 -13.70 -19.10 -10.29
N THR A 241 -12.47 -19.45 -9.99
CA THR A 241 -12.18 -20.77 -9.42
C THR A 241 -11.91 -20.67 -7.93
N VAL A 242 -12.96 -20.45 -7.15
CA VAL A 242 -12.98 -20.77 -5.72
C VAL A 242 -14.11 -21.76 -5.51
N SER A 243 -13.75 -23.01 -5.46
CA SER A 243 -14.60 -24.09 -4.94
C SER A 243 -14.34 -24.24 -3.44
#